data_1557a51102790ec75fa3d3b28f69c32d
#
_entry.id   1557a51102790ec75fa3d3b28f69c32d
#
_cell.length_a   1.000
_cell.length_b   1.000
_cell.length_c   1.000
_cell.angle_alpha   90.00
_cell.angle_beta   90.00
_cell.angle_gamma   90.00
#
_symmetry.space_group_name_H-M   'P 1'
#
loop_
_entity.id
_entity.type
_entity.pdbx_description
1 polymer ?
#
loop_
_entity_poly.entity_id
_entity_poly.type
_entity_poly.pdbx_seq_one_letter_code
_entity_poly.pdbx_strand_id
1 'polypeptide(L)'
;QHFSGFIKIGDLDGGAADKEDGFTKLVTSSSGQAFLVLIREGLEALLVVAAIVAYLVKSDNKRFVKWIYLGVLVGLLGAGLVAVIFVFAFGGSGPIQEIMEGTCALIAMGMLLWTSNWMLNKSSVEAWNRYIRKKTEAAVADAEAAASADNVTLKTVVSLAMLSFLAVFREGAETVIFYESIYTMSRDTRGMWIGGLTAAVVL
;
A
#
# COMPACT_ATOMS: atom_id res chain seq x y z
N GLN A 1 -44.45 21.20 -31.25
CA GLN A 1 -43.70 20.25 -32.12
C GLN A 1 -42.23 20.68 -32.31
N HIS A 2 -41.45 20.91 -31.25
CA HIS A 2 -40.01 21.23 -31.39
C HIS A 2 -39.13 20.68 -30.25
N PHE A 3 -39.45 19.52 -29.74
CA PHE A 3 -38.65 18.92 -28.64
C PHE A 3 -38.13 17.48 -28.92
N SER A 4 -38.36 16.94 -30.13
CA SER A 4 -37.92 15.58 -30.47
C SER A 4 -36.57 15.49 -31.21
N GLY A 5 -35.88 16.62 -31.39
CA GLY A 5 -34.59 16.65 -32.08
C GLY A 5 -33.36 16.54 -31.18
N PHE A 6 -33.51 16.73 -29.87
CA PHE A 6 -32.37 16.77 -28.96
C PHE A 6 -32.00 15.41 -28.33
N ILE A 7 -32.84 14.41 -28.52
CA ILE A 7 -32.62 13.05 -27.91
C ILE A 7 -31.71 12.16 -28.79
N LYS A 8 -31.47 12.55 -30.05
CA LYS A 8 -30.69 11.71 -30.99
C LYS A 8 -29.18 11.97 -31.02
N ILE A 9 -28.66 12.97 -30.31
CA ILE A 9 -27.20 13.23 -30.22
C ILE A 9 -26.56 12.45 -29.07
N GLY A 10 -27.35 11.97 -28.09
CA GLY A 10 -26.85 11.17 -26.96
C GLY A 10 -26.57 9.70 -27.30
N ASP A 11 -26.96 9.23 -28.48
CA ASP A 11 -26.91 7.78 -28.79
C ASP A 11 -25.62 7.35 -29.54
N LEU A 12 -24.76 8.29 -29.88
CA LEU A 12 -23.47 7.99 -30.54
C LEU A 12 -22.30 7.91 -29.56
N ASP A 13 -22.50 8.28 -28.30
CA ASP A 13 -21.47 8.30 -27.27
C ASP A 13 -21.68 7.21 -26.18
N GLY A 14 -22.70 6.36 -26.34
CA GLY A 14 -23.10 5.33 -25.37
C GLY A 14 -21.99 4.33 -25.04
N GLY A 15 -21.06 4.08 -25.95
CA GLY A 15 -19.97 3.15 -25.75
C GLY A 15 -18.81 3.68 -24.88
N ALA A 16 -18.57 4.97 -24.86
CA ALA A 16 -17.53 5.60 -24.05
C ALA A 16 -18.08 5.90 -22.64
N ALA A 17 -19.30 6.40 -22.52
CA ALA A 17 -19.97 6.67 -21.25
C ALA A 17 -20.19 5.38 -20.43
N ASP A 18 -20.62 4.28 -21.05
CA ASP A 18 -20.75 2.97 -20.38
C ASP A 18 -19.42 2.42 -19.87
N LYS A 19 -18.32 2.68 -20.57
CA LYS A 19 -16.98 2.28 -20.12
C LYS A 19 -16.45 3.15 -18.99
N GLU A 20 -16.70 4.46 -19.04
CA GLU A 20 -16.37 5.38 -17.94
C GLU A 20 -17.20 5.06 -16.69
N ASP A 21 -18.49 4.81 -16.82
CA ASP A 21 -19.36 4.38 -15.72
C ASP A 21 -18.91 3.04 -15.12
N GLY A 22 -18.53 2.08 -15.96
CA GLY A 22 -18.01 0.78 -15.53
C GLY A 22 -16.70 0.88 -14.77
N PHE A 23 -15.74 1.68 -15.27
CA PHE A 23 -14.47 1.92 -14.62
C PHE A 23 -14.64 2.70 -13.29
N THR A 24 -15.46 3.74 -13.28
CA THR A 24 -15.78 4.52 -12.09
C THR A 24 -16.43 3.65 -11.02
N LYS A 25 -17.39 2.80 -11.39
CA LYS A 25 -18.02 1.82 -10.49
C LYS A 25 -17.03 0.81 -9.93
N LEU A 26 -16.09 0.34 -10.75
CA LEU A 26 -15.06 -0.60 -10.31
C LEU A 26 -14.11 0.05 -9.31
N VAL A 27 -13.63 1.27 -9.59
CA VAL A 27 -12.68 2.00 -8.72
C VAL A 27 -13.35 2.46 -7.42
N THR A 28 -14.63 2.81 -7.45
CA THR A 28 -15.39 3.22 -6.26
C THR A 28 -15.97 2.05 -5.46
N SER A 29 -15.96 0.83 -6.01
CA SER A 29 -16.38 -0.36 -5.28
C SER A 29 -15.39 -0.71 -4.18
N SER A 30 -15.87 -1.36 -3.11
CA SER A 30 -15.02 -1.82 -1.99
C SER A 30 -13.89 -2.74 -2.46
N SER A 31 -14.17 -3.61 -3.45
CA SER A 31 -13.16 -4.50 -4.03
C SER A 31 -12.10 -3.74 -4.83
N GLY A 32 -12.51 -2.73 -5.63
CA GLY A 32 -11.58 -1.91 -6.38
C GLY A 32 -10.70 -1.06 -5.48
N GLN A 33 -11.26 -0.44 -4.46
CA GLN A 33 -10.51 0.34 -3.48
C GLN A 33 -9.51 -0.53 -2.72
N ALA A 34 -9.95 -1.69 -2.20
CA ALA A 34 -9.09 -2.63 -1.51
C ALA A 34 -7.95 -3.15 -2.41
N PHE A 35 -8.26 -3.44 -3.69
CA PHE A 35 -7.26 -3.83 -4.67
C PHE A 35 -6.22 -2.73 -4.89
N LEU A 36 -6.65 -1.50 -5.15
CA LEU A 36 -5.75 -0.37 -5.43
C LEU A 36 -4.86 -0.02 -4.25
N VAL A 37 -5.42 -0.02 -3.04
CA VAL A 37 -4.63 0.23 -1.82
C VAL A 37 -3.55 -0.85 -1.67
N LEU A 38 -3.91 -2.13 -1.73
CA LEU A 38 -2.94 -3.20 -1.53
C LEU A 38 -1.87 -3.26 -2.63
N ILE A 39 -2.23 -3.03 -3.89
CA ILE A 39 -1.24 -2.92 -4.98
C ILE A 39 -0.27 -1.79 -4.70
N ARG A 40 -0.77 -0.63 -4.31
CA ARG A 40 0.08 0.54 -4.06
C ARG A 40 1.05 0.29 -2.90
N GLU A 41 0.54 -0.03 -1.72
CA GLU A 41 1.38 -0.25 -0.53
C GLU A 41 2.30 -1.46 -0.72
N GLY A 42 1.78 -2.53 -1.32
CA GLY A 42 2.56 -3.72 -1.64
C GLY A 42 3.71 -3.45 -2.62
N LEU A 43 3.49 -2.66 -3.68
CA LEU A 43 4.56 -2.24 -4.58
C LEU A 43 5.61 -1.37 -3.86
N GLU A 44 5.21 -0.47 -2.96
CA GLU A 44 6.17 0.32 -2.18
C GLU A 44 7.04 -0.57 -1.30
N ALA A 45 6.45 -1.52 -0.58
CA ALA A 45 7.19 -2.50 0.22
C ALA A 45 8.13 -3.35 -0.65
N LEU A 46 7.63 -3.89 -1.77
CA LEU A 46 8.42 -4.71 -2.69
C LEU A 46 9.61 -3.96 -3.28
N LEU A 47 9.44 -2.69 -3.67
CA LEU A 47 10.53 -1.87 -4.22
C LEU A 47 11.66 -1.70 -3.21
N VAL A 48 11.35 -1.44 -1.94
CA VAL A 48 12.37 -1.30 -0.90
C VAL A 48 13.09 -2.62 -0.65
N VAL A 49 12.35 -3.71 -0.47
CA VAL A 49 12.92 -5.05 -0.23
C VAL A 49 13.77 -5.51 -1.42
N ALA A 50 13.26 -5.33 -2.65
CA ALA A 50 13.98 -5.69 -3.87
C ALA A 50 15.29 -4.90 -4.02
N ALA A 51 15.29 -3.60 -3.69
CA ALA A 51 16.51 -2.78 -3.73
C ALA A 51 17.58 -3.30 -2.76
N ILE A 52 17.19 -3.63 -1.51
CA ILE A 52 18.11 -4.17 -0.51
C ILE A 52 18.66 -5.53 -0.95
N VAL A 53 17.79 -6.44 -1.42
CA VAL A 53 18.18 -7.77 -1.91
C VAL A 53 19.12 -7.66 -3.11
N ALA A 54 18.77 -6.81 -4.10
CA ALA A 54 19.60 -6.60 -5.30
C ALA A 54 20.99 -6.07 -4.92
N TYR A 55 21.08 -5.15 -3.98
CA TYR A 55 22.34 -4.65 -3.46
C TYR A 55 23.17 -5.77 -2.81
N LEU A 56 22.59 -6.55 -1.90
CA LEU A 56 23.29 -7.65 -1.22
C LEU A 56 23.78 -8.71 -2.20
N VAL A 57 22.97 -9.03 -3.22
CA VAL A 57 23.37 -9.98 -4.28
C VAL A 57 24.53 -9.43 -5.12
N LYS A 58 24.49 -8.13 -5.46
CA LYS A 58 25.55 -7.47 -6.25
C LYS A 58 26.85 -7.33 -5.45
N SER A 59 26.77 -7.15 -4.15
CA SER A 59 27.93 -7.05 -3.25
C SER A 59 28.46 -8.42 -2.78
N ASP A 60 28.02 -9.52 -3.41
CA ASP A 60 28.38 -10.91 -3.08
C ASP A 60 28.06 -11.35 -1.63
N ASN A 61 27.16 -10.63 -1.00
CA ASN A 61 26.70 -10.88 0.37
C ASN A 61 25.38 -11.68 0.43
N LYS A 62 25.20 -12.63 -0.48
CA LYS A 62 23.96 -13.43 -0.62
C LYS A 62 23.50 -14.13 0.65
N ARG A 63 24.46 -14.45 1.56
CA ARG A 63 24.16 -15.10 2.84
C ARG A 63 23.22 -14.28 3.74
N PHE A 64 23.17 -12.96 3.56
CA PHE A 64 22.32 -12.07 4.35
C PHE A 64 20.89 -11.94 3.81
N VAL A 65 20.64 -12.36 2.58
CA VAL A 65 19.31 -12.27 1.95
C VAL A 65 18.24 -13.01 2.76
N LYS A 66 18.60 -14.14 3.38
CA LYS A 66 17.68 -14.87 4.27
C LYS A 66 17.22 -14.05 5.49
N TRP A 67 18.06 -13.16 6.00
CA TRP A 67 17.70 -12.29 7.11
C TRP A 67 16.79 -11.14 6.69
N ILE A 68 16.93 -10.69 5.44
CA ILE A 68 15.98 -9.74 4.84
C ILE A 68 14.60 -10.36 4.76
N TYR A 69 14.48 -11.59 4.24
CA TYR A 69 13.20 -12.30 4.19
C TYR A 69 12.63 -12.59 5.59
N LEU A 70 13.48 -12.85 6.57
CA LEU A 70 13.03 -12.98 7.95
C LEU A 70 12.44 -11.66 8.48
N GLY A 71 13.09 -10.52 8.20
CA GLY A 71 12.57 -9.19 8.52
C GLY A 71 11.23 -8.93 7.85
N VAL A 72 11.08 -9.27 6.57
CA VAL A 72 9.81 -9.18 5.82
C VAL A 72 8.72 -10.02 6.50
N LEU A 73 9.02 -11.27 6.83
CA LEU A 73 8.06 -12.17 7.49
C LEU A 73 7.58 -11.60 8.83
N VAL A 74 8.53 -11.15 9.66
CA VAL A 74 8.21 -10.54 10.97
C VAL A 74 7.43 -9.23 10.76
N GLY A 75 7.72 -8.45 9.73
CA GLY A 75 6.97 -7.25 9.36
C GLY A 75 5.52 -7.56 8.99
N LEU A 76 5.29 -8.57 8.17
CA LEU A 76 3.94 -9.05 7.82
C LEU A 76 3.18 -9.56 9.04
N LEU A 77 3.84 -10.33 9.92
CA LEU A 77 3.22 -10.80 11.16
C LEU A 77 2.88 -9.64 12.10
N GLY A 78 3.75 -8.64 12.18
CA GLY A 78 3.52 -7.40 12.93
C GLY A 78 2.32 -6.61 12.40
N ALA A 79 2.21 -6.45 11.09
CA ALA A 79 1.06 -5.82 10.45
C ALA A 79 -0.23 -6.61 10.69
N GLY A 80 -0.17 -7.96 10.61
CA GLY A 80 -1.28 -8.83 10.96
C GLY A 80 -1.72 -8.68 12.41
N LEU A 81 -0.76 -8.53 13.34
CA LEU A 81 -1.06 -8.25 14.75
C LEU A 81 -1.78 -6.91 14.92
N VAL A 82 -1.34 -5.86 14.22
CA VAL A 82 -2.02 -4.56 14.20
C VAL A 82 -3.45 -4.74 13.69
N ALA A 83 -3.68 -5.49 12.60
CA ALA A 83 -5.02 -5.75 12.08
C ALA A 83 -5.90 -6.46 13.13
N VAL A 84 -5.37 -7.44 13.85
CA VAL A 84 -6.08 -8.15 14.93
C VAL A 84 -6.44 -7.17 16.06
N ILE A 85 -5.50 -6.33 16.49
CA ILE A 85 -5.77 -5.30 17.51
C ILE A 85 -6.89 -4.37 17.07
N PHE A 86 -6.87 -3.93 15.80
CA PHE A 86 -7.94 -3.10 15.24
C PHE A 86 -9.29 -3.80 15.29
N VAL A 87 -9.39 -5.05 14.84
CA VAL A 87 -10.65 -5.83 14.90
C VAL A 87 -11.17 -5.94 16.33
N PHE A 88 -10.31 -6.17 17.32
CA PHE A 88 -10.72 -6.20 18.72
C PHE A 88 -11.12 -4.83 19.27
N ALA A 89 -10.39 -3.78 18.88
CA ALA A 89 -10.70 -2.42 19.32
C ALA A 89 -12.00 -1.88 18.72
N PHE A 90 -12.27 -2.24 17.45
CA PHE A 90 -13.47 -1.79 16.71
C PHE A 90 -14.61 -2.81 16.67
N GLY A 91 -14.39 -4.04 17.14
CA GLY A 91 -15.42 -5.09 17.20
C GLY A 91 -16.41 -4.96 18.34
N GLY A 92 -16.28 -3.92 19.19
CA GLY A 92 -17.23 -3.57 20.23
C GLY A 92 -18.47 -2.88 19.68
N SER A 93 -19.51 -2.76 20.49
CA SER A 93 -20.70 -1.95 20.21
C SER A 93 -20.83 -0.86 21.26
N GLY A 94 -20.96 0.40 20.82
CA GLY A 94 -21.14 1.52 21.73
C GLY A 94 -20.57 2.86 21.24
N PRO A 95 -20.76 3.94 22.00
CA PRO A 95 -20.32 5.29 21.60
C PRO A 95 -18.82 5.42 21.35
N ILE A 96 -18.02 4.60 22.02
CA ILE A 96 -16.56 4.60 21.87
C ILE A 96 -16.17 4.08 20.46
N GLN A 97 -16.91 3.08 19.96
CA GLN A 97 -16.68 2.55 18.61
C GLN A 97 -16.94 3.62 17.55
N GLU A 98 -18.05 4.36 17.63
CA GLU A 98 -18.38 5.43 16.68
C GLU A 98 -17.29 6.53 16.65
N ILE A 99 -16.77 6.91 17.83
CA ILE A 99 -15.68 7.88 17.94
C ILE A 99 -14.39 7.34 17.29
N MET A 100 -14.07 6.07 17.53
CA MET A 100 -12.87 5.45 16.95
C MET A 100 -13.00 5.29 15.43
N GLU A 101 -14.15 4.81 14.93
CA GLU A 101 -14.45 4.73 13.50
C GLU A 101 -14.31 6.11 12.82
N GLY A 102 -14.91 7.15 13.39
CA GLY A 102 -14.80 8.52 12.91
C GLY A 102 -13.36 9.05 12.91
N THR A 103 -12.59 8.74 13.96
CA THR A 103 -11.18 9.14 14.05
C THR A 103 -10.33 8.45 13.00
N CYS A 104 -10.51 7.14 12.79
CA CYS A 104 -9.80 6.40 11.74
C CYS A 104 -10.17 6.90 10.34
N ALA A 105 -11.43 7.20 10.08
CA ALA A 105 -11.87 7.78 8.82
C ALA A 105 -11.22 9.15 8.56
N LEU A 106 -11.09 10.00 9.58
CA LEU A 106 -10.42 11.29 9.47
C LEU A 106 -8.91 11.12 9.21
N ILE A 107 -8.24 10.19 9.90
CA ILE A 107 -6.83 9.88 9.67
C ILE A 107 -6.64 9.37 8.24
N ALA A 108 -7.44 8.40 7.80
CA ALA A 108 -7.38 7.85 6.45
C ALA A 108 -7.63 8.93 5.39
N MET A 109 -8.59 9.83 5.60
CA MET A 109 -8.84 10.98 4.71
C MET A 109 -7.63 11.90 4.64
N GLY A 110 -7.00 12.22 5.77
CA GLY A 110 -5.78 13.03 5.82
C GLY A 110 -4.62 12.36 5.08
N MET A 111 -4.44 11.05 5.25
CA MET A 111 -3.43 10.26 4.54
C MET A 111 -3.69 10.22 3.03
N LEU A 112 -4.94 10.04 2.61
CA LEU A 112 -5.33 10.06 1.19
C LEU A 112 -5.08 11.43 0.56
N LEU A 113 -5.43 12.51 1.24
CA LEU A 113 -5.17 13.87 0.77
C LEU A 113 -3.66 14.15 0.66
N TRP A 114 -2.88 13.76 1.66
CA TRP A 114 -1.44 13.89 1.58
C TRP A 114 -0.87 13.10 0.42
N THR A 115 -1.24 11.84 0.30
CA THR A 115 -0.76 10.95 -0.76
C THR A 115 -1.17 11.45 -2.14
N SER A 116 -2.41 11.91 -2.30
CA SER A 116 -2.90 12.50 -3.54
C SER A 116 -2.07 13.73 -3.94
N ASN A 117 -1.84 14.64 -2.99
CA ASN A 117 -1.00 15.82 -3.23
C ASN A 117 0.46 15.43 -3.55
N TRP A 118 0.99 14.42 -2.86
CA TRP A 118 2.33 13.91 -3.11
C TRP A 118 2.44 13.25 -4.50
N MET A 119 1.43 12.46 -4.91
CA MET A 119 1.36 11.86 -6.24
C MET A 119 1.25 12.92 -7.35
N LEU A 120 0.41 13.95 -7.17
CA LEU A 120 0.31 15.07 -8.12
C LEU A 120 1.64 15.78 -8.33
N ASN A 121 2.40 16.01 -7.27
CA ASN A 121 3.74 16.60 -7.34
C ASN A 121 4.77 15.70 -8.04
N LYS A 122 4.50 14.39 -8.17
CA LYS A 122 5.38 13.40 -8.78
C LYS A 122 4.81 12.76 -10.05
N SER A 123 3.76 13.33 -10.61
CA SER A 123 3.10 12.82 -11.82
C SER A 123 3.98 12.87 -13.08
N SER A 124 5.09 13.63 -13.07
CA SER A 124 6.07 13.57 -14.15
C SER A 124 6.96 12.35 -14.02
N VAL A 125 7.23 11.67 -15.12
CA VAL A 125 8.11 10.49 -15.18
C VAL A 125 9.49 10.78 -14.59
N GLU A 126 10.02 12.00 -14.79
CA GLU A 126 11.30 12.43 -14.24
C GLU A 126 11.28 12.55 -12.71
N ALA A 127 10.22 13.11 -12.14
CA ALA A 127 10.06 13.23 -10.69
C ALA A 127 9.89 11.84 -10.04
N TRP A 128 9.16 10.93 -10.70
CA TRP A 128 9.03 9.54 -10.27
C TRP A 128 10.35 8.79 -10.30
N ASN A 129 11.08 8.84 -11.42
CA ASN A 129 12.40 8.22 -11.54
C ASN A 129 13.40 8.76 -10.51
N ARG A 130 13.39 10.06 -10.26
CA ARG A 130 14.22 10.69 -9.23
C ARG A 130 13.85 10.21 -7.82
N TYR A 131 12.57 10.05 -7.53
CA TYR A 131 12.09 9.53 -6.25
C TYR A 131 12.51 8.08 -6.03
N ILE A 132 12.27 7.20 -7.00
CA ILE A 132 12.67 5.79 -6.95
C ILE A 132 14.18 5.69 -6.74
N ARG A 133 14.95 6.43 -7.54
CA ARG A 133 16.41 6.43 -7.43
C ARG A 133 16.88 6.89 -6.05
N LYS A 134 16.31 7.98 -5.52
CA LYS A 134 16.65 8.49 -4.18
C LYS A 134 16.29 7.48 -3.08
N LYS A 135 15.12 6.84 -3.17
CA LYS A 135 14.68 5.84 -2.19
C LYS A 135 15.57 4.58 -2.25
N THR A 136 15.94 4.15 -3.45
CA THR A 136 16.86 3.04 -3.68
C THR A 136 18.28 3.35 -3.20
N GLU A 137 18.82 4.54 -3.54
CA GLU A 137 20.14 4.97 -3.09
C GLU A 137 20.21 5.08 -1.55
N ALA A 138 19.17 5.60 -0.91
CA ALA A 138 19.09 5.63 0.56
C ALA A 138 19.07 4.23 1.18
N ALA A 139 18.24 3.33 0.65
CA ALA A 139 18.18 1.95 1.14
C ALA A 139 19.49 1.20 0.91
N VAL A 140 20.18 1.46 -0.22
CA VAL A 140 21.50 0.91 -0.52
C VAL A 140 22.55 1.49 0.43
N ALA A 141 22.57 2.81 0.67
CA ALA A 141 23.50 3.44 1.60
C ALA A 141 23.34 2.90 3.04
N ASP A 142 22.11 2.71 3.48
CA ASP A 142 21.81 2.10 4.79
C ASP A 142 22.29 0.63 4.85
N ALA A 143 22.12 -0.12 3.78
CA ALA A 143 22.62 -1.49 3.67
C ALA A 143 24.16 -1.55 3.60
N GLU A 144 24.81 -0.61 2.90
CA GLU A 144 26.27 -0.44 2.87
C GLU A 144 26.84 -0.10 4.25
N ALA A 145 26.23 0.88 4.94
CA ALA A 145 26.63 1.25 6.29
C ALA A 145 26.52 0.06 7.25
N ALA A 146 25.48 -0.79 7.08
CA ALA A 146 25.31 -2.00 7.87
C ALA A 146 26.28 -3.12 7.48
N ALA A 147 26.71 -3.20 6.20
CA ALA A 147 27.61 -4.25 5.69
C ALA A 147 29.10 -3.92 5.83
N SER A 148 29.47 -2.62 5.89
CA SER A 148 30.86 -2.15 5.98
C SER A 148 31.52 -2.36 7.35
N ALA A 149 30.79 -2.87 8.34
CA ALA A 149 31.40 -3.31 9.59
C ALA A 149 32.25 -4.56 9.32
N ASP A 150 33.55 -4.44 9.44
CA ASP A 150 34.61 -5.42 9.10
C ASP A 150 34.54 -6.76 9.86
N ASN A 151 33.62 -6.87 10.77
CA ASN A 151 33.20 -8.11 11.40
C ASN A 151 31.70 -8.31 11.09
N VAL A 152 31.36 -9.43 10.45
CA VAL A 152 29.98 -9.92 10.30
C VAL A 152 29.40 -10.17 11.68
N THR A 153 29.07 -9.09 12.36
CA THR A 153 28.56 -9.09 13.71
C THR A 153 27.06 -9.30 13.64
N LEU A 154 26.51 -9.97 14.64
CA LEU A 154 25.07 -10.07 14.88
C LEU A 154 24.35 -8.72 14.66
N LYS A 155 25.03 -7.61 14.98
CA LYS A 155 24.56 -6.24 14.78
C LYS A 155 24.23 -5.90 13.31
N THR A 156 25.06 -6.32 12.33
CA THR A 156 24.82 -6.07 10.89
C THR A 156 23.61 -6.86 10.40
N VAL A 157 23.50 -8.12 10.81
CA VAL A 157 22.36 -8.99 10.47
C VAL A 157 21.05 -8.41 11.02
N VAL A 158 21.06 -8.01 12.30
CA VAL A 158 19.87 -7.41 12.95
C VAL A 158 19.52 -6.09 12.31
N SER A 159 20.48 -5.25 11.96
CA SER A 159 20.23 -3.97 11.29
C SER A 159 19.56 -4.15 9.92
N LEU A 160 20.03 -5.10 9.10
CA LEU A 160 19.44 -5.41 7.80
C LEU A 160 18.03 -6.00 7.93
N ALA A 161 17.84 -6.93 8.86
CA ALA A 161 16.52 -7.51 9.14
C ALA A 161 15.54 -6.44 9.65
N MET A 162 16.02 -5.54 10.53
CA MET A 162 15.21 -4.45 11.08
C MET A 162 14.82 -3.42 10.01
N LEU A 163 15.70 -3.14 9.05
CA LEU A 163 15.41 -2.26 7.92
C LEU A 163 14.24 -2.81 7.09
N SER A 164 14.30 -4.09 6.75
CA SER A 164 13.22 -4.77 5.99
C SER A 164 11.95 -4.88 6.81
N PHE A 165 12.06 -5.20 8.10
CA PHE A 165 10.94 -5.22 9.03
C PHE A 165 10.20 -3.89 9.06
N LEU A 166 10.93 -2.78 9.30
CA LEU A 166 10.32 -1.45 9.40
C LEU A 166 9.65 -1.02 8.08
N ALA A 167 10.27 -1.33 6.94
CA ALA A 167 9.69 -1.02 5.64
C ALA A 167 8.36 -1.75 5.44
N VAL A 168 8.34 -3.07 5.62
CA VAL A 168 7.13 -3.88 5.41
C VAL A 168 6.07 -3.64 6.47
N PHE A 169 6.48 -3.48 7.73
CA PHE A 169 5.56 -3.20 8.84
C PHE A 169 4.85 -1.86 8.65
N ARG A 170 5.57 -0.83 8.21
CA ARG A 170 5.00 0.48 7.94
C ARG A 170 3.91 0.41 6.86
N GLU A 171 4.24 -0.15 5.68
CA GLU A 171 3.28 -0.25 4.57
C GLU A 171 2.10 -1.17 4.93
N GLY A 172 2.38 -2.24 5.70
CA GLY A 172 1.34 -3.13 6.22
C GLY A 172 0.40 -2.45 7.21
N ALA A 173 0.93 -1.61 8.10
CA ALA A 173 0.11 -0.83 9.05
C ALA A 173 -0.75 0.22 8.31
N GLU A 174 -0.20 0.90 7.31
CA GLU A 174 -0.95 1.83 6.44
C GLU A 174 -2.08 1.08 5.72
N THR A 175 -1.81 -0.10 5.16
CA THR A 175 -2.83 -0.97 4.56
C THR A 175 -3.98 -1.28 5.52
N VAL A 176 -3.68 -1.64 6.78
CA VAL A 176 -4.69 -1.95 7.80
C VAL A 176 -5.62 -0.75 8.05
N ILE A 177 -5.04 0.46 8.20
CA ILE A 177 -5.82 1.69 8.42
C ILE A 177 -6.74 1.98 7.22
N PHE A 178 -6.25 1.84 5.99
CA PHE A 178 -7.06 2.04 4.78
C PHE A 178 -8.16 1.01 4.65
N TYR A 179 -7.87 -0.27 4.95
CA TYR A 179 -8.88 -1.34 4.91
C TYR A 179 -9.97 -1.12 5.93
N GLU A 180 -9.63 -0.68 7.15
CA GLU A 180 -10.62 -0.31 8.16
C GLU A 180 -11.50 0.84 7.70
N SER A 181 -10.92 1.86 7.08
CA SER A 181 -11.69 2.97 6.52
C SER A 181 -12.65 2.53 5.40
N ILE A 182 -12.22 1.63 4.50
CA ILE A 182 -13.09 1.08 3.45
C ILE A 182 -14.21 0.25 4.08
N TYR A 183 -13.91 -0.55 5.11
CA TYR A 183 -14.88 -1.36 5.81
C TYR A 183 -15.97 -0.52 6.49
N THR A 184 -15.58 0.52 7.19
CA THR A 184 -16.54 1.42 7.87
C THR A 184 -17.46 2.14 6.89
N MET A 185 -16.95 2.50 5.70
CA MET A 185 -17.75 3.15 4.66
C MET A 185 -18.73 2.22 3.96
N SER A 186 -18.32 1.01 3.63
CA SER A 186 -19.09 0.11 2.75
C SER A 186 -19.72 -1.06 3.47
N ARG A 187 -19.13 -1.52 4.58
CA ARG A 187 -19.45 -2.77 5.30
C ARG A 187 -19.47 -4.01 4.42
N ASP A 188 -18.83 -3.93 3.24
CA ASP A 188 -18.74 -5.03 2.27
C ASP A 188 -17.45 -5.84 2.45
N THR A 189 -17.46 -6.71 3.44
CA THR A 189 -16.35 -7.61 3.73
C THR A 189 -15.99 -8.53 2.55
N ARG A 190 -16.98 -8.97 1.77
CA ARG A 190 -16.74 -9.88 0.62
C ARG A 190 -15.97 -9.16 -0.49
N GLY A 191 -16.41 -7.96 -0.85
CA GLY A 191 -15.73 -7.14 -1.85
C GLY A 191 -14.29 -6.86 -1.46
N MET A 192 -14.05 -6.50 -0.20
CA MET A 192 -12.70 -6.25 0.32
C MET A 192 -11.79 -7.48 0.23
N TRP A 193 -12.27 -8.67 0.61
CA TRP A 193 -11.49 -9.90 0.48
C TRP A 193 -11.17 -10.25 -0.97
N ILE A 194 -12.12 -10.09 -1.88
CA ILE A 194 -11.90 -10.32 -3.32
C ILE A 194 -10.84 -9.35 -3.83
N GLY A 195 -10.96 -8.05 -3.54
CA GLY A 195 -9.99 -7.03 -3.93
C GLY A 195 -8.60 -7.30 -3.36
N GLY A 196 -8.51 -7.61 -2.08
CA GLY A 196 -7.24 -7.90 -1.40
C GLY A 196 -6.57 -9.16 -1.92
N LEU A 197 -7.31 -10.27 -2.08
CA LEU A 197 -6.74 -11.52 -2.59
C LEU A 197 -6.30 -11.38 -4.06
N THR A 198 -7.06 -10.69 -4.90
CA THR A 198 -6.65 -10.44 -6.28
C THR A 198 -5.40 -9.57 -6.35
N ALA A 199 -5.28 -8.56 -5.51
CA ALA A 199 -4.08 -7.74 -5.42
C ALA A 199 -2.86 -8.56 -4.94
N ALA A 200 -3.04 -9.40 -3.92
CA ALA A 200 -1.97 -10.26 -3.40
C ALA A 200 -1.48 -11.30 -4.42
N VAL A 201 -2.33 -11.73 -5.36
CA VAL A 201 -1.94 -12.64 -6.46
C VAL A 201 -1.17 -11.88 -7.55
N VAL A 202 -1.49 -10.61 -7.76
CA VAL A 202 -0.83 -9.76 -8.78
C VAL A 202 0.53 -9.28 -8.31
N LEU A 203 0.73 -9.04 -7.00
CA LEU A 203 2.01 -8.66 -6.38
C LEU A 203 3.01 -9.82 -6.37
#